data_bf5ddaf81da30cf6165cad2357b0c743
#
_entry.id   bf5ddaf81da30cf6165cad2357b0c743
#
_cell.length_a   1.000
_cell.length_b   1.000
_cell.length_c   1.000
_cell.angle_alpha   90.00
_cell.angle_beta   90.00
_cell.angle_gamma   90.00
#
_symmetry.space_group_name_H-M   'P 1'
#
loop_
_entity.id
_entity.type
_entity.pdbx_description
1 polymer ?
#
loop_
_entity_poly.entity_id
_entity_poly.type
_entity_poly.pdbx_seq_one_letter_code
_entity_poly.pdbx_strand_id
1 'polypeptide(L)'
;MQDLIPSSVGNGASDIFGLEDAVDVLIDEKSIQSNGRGVLLLADGGRFEGELFGASVISEGELVFTTGMTGYQESLTDPSFAGQVLTFTWPLIGNYGIHRDVSESSKVHTRGVVCHELITHPDHRDSIYSVNEFLLMHGVPGISGVDTRTITRRVREYGTILCAFGPIELEEELHKRLDAMKPPDIEDLVDEVSINQEILLNPGLTNNSGEKSPRVAVLDCGIKYNILRELGKRFEVLWCPPDIDFDILIDKYQIDALFCSNGPGDPAHGGMASEARRTLAKGIETGYPTMGICLGHQLLGLANGMETYKLRYGHRGANQPVIDLNTGCVDITSQNHGFAVSAKGEDPLSAHPSWVSNGTPDALFDSPTEIRYVNANDRTVEGMDVLGKEAFSVQFHPEACPGPHDAAPLFDRFQNMIERKLDGLLPLSKRGVA
;
A
#
# COMPACT_ATOMS: atom_id res chain seq x y z
N MET A 1 28.84 7.29 5.16
CA MET A 1 28.25 6.44 4.11
C MET A 1 27.68 7.37 3.05
N GLN A 2 28.55 8.01 2.35
CA GLN A 2 28.32 8.75 1.11
C GLN A 2 28.97 7.88 0.05
N ASP A 3 28.36 7.77 -1.12
CA ASP A 3 28.81 7.02 -2.31
C ASP A 3 28.15 5.64 -2.53
N LEU A 4 26.83 5.64 -2.83
CA LEU A 4 26.20 4.57 -3.60
C LEU A 4 25.09 5.17 -4.50
N ILE A 5 25.50 6.05 -5.42
CA ILE A 5 24.71 6.38 -6.61
C ILE A 5 25.58 6.01 -7.81
N PRO A 6 25.20 5.02 -8.62
CA PRO A 6 25.92 4.74 -9.86
C PRO A 6 25.75 5.93 -10.82
N SER A 7 26.86 6.51 -11.26
CA SER A 7 26.93 7.60 -12.23
C SER A 7 26.79 7.11 -13.68
N SER A 8 25.84 6.24 -13.96
CA SER A 8 25.44 5.88 -15.34
C SER A 8 24.08 5.20 -15.33
N VAL A 9 23.00 5.98 -15.45
CA VAL A 9 21.68 5.41 -15.76
C VAL A 9 21.69 4.99 -17.23
N GLY A 10 22.04 3.72 -17.46
CA GLY A 10 21.85 3.03 -18.73
C GLY A 10 20.42 2.48 -18.80
N ASN A 11 19.79 2.65 -19.93
CA ASN A 11 18.52 2.13 -20.41
C ASN A 11 17.89 0.96 -19.63
N GLY A 12 16.99 1.25 -18.68
CA GLY A 12 16.09 0.24 -18.13
C GLY A 12 15.67 0.52 -16.69
N ALA A 13 14.36 0.70 -16.49
CA ALA A 13 13.73 0.77 -15.15
C ALA A 13 13.96 -0.50 -14.31
N SER A 14 14.54 -1.55 -14.87
CA SER A 14 14.89 -2.82 -14.21
C SER A 14 15.96 -2.69 -13.12
N ASP A 15 16.86 -1.71 -13.24
CA ASP A 15 18.04 -1.62 -12.36
C ASP A 15 17.74 -0.96 -10.99
N ILE A 16 16.58 -0.30 -10.86
CA ILE A 16 16.20 0.42 -9.63
C ILE A 16 15.40 -0.46 -8.67
N PHE A 17 14.74 -1.49 -9.18
CA PHE A 17 13.78 -2.31 -8.44
C PHE A 17 14.27 -3.74 -8.15
N GLY A 18 15.50 -4.08 -8.49
CA GLY A 18 16.11 -5.39 -8.21
C GLY A 18 16.69 -5.46 -6.79
N LEU A 19 16.81 -6.68 -6.26
CA LEU A 19 17.50 -6.98 -4.98
C LEU A 19 19.05 -6.90 -5.13
N GLU A 20 19.59 -6.07 -6.01
CA GLU A 20 21.03 -6.10 -6.36
C GLU A 20 21.97 -5.69 -5.23
N ASP A 21 21.49 -5.06 -4.16
CA ASP A 21 22.29 -4.62 -3.02
C ASP A 21 21.94 -5.30 -1.68
N ALA A 22 21.28 -6.46 -1.72
CA ALA A 22 21.17 -7.28 -0.52
C ALA A 22 22.57 -7.75 -0.14
N VAL A 23 23.16 -7.03 0.78
CA VAL A 23 24.43 -7.24 1.47
C VAL A 23 24.82 -8.72 1.43
N ASP A 24 26.08 -9.04 1.05
CA ASP A 24 26.78 -10.28 1.39
C ASP A 24 26.84 -10.43 2.94
N VAL A 25 25.71 -10.61 3.57
CA VAL A 25 25.63 -11.10 4.93
C VAL A 25 26.03 -12.56 4.83
N LEU A 26 27.23 -12.87 5.28
CA LEU A 26 27.67 -14.24 5.54
C LEU A 26 26.67 -14.85 6.53
N ILE A 27 25.61 -15.48 6.00
CA ILE A 27 24.64 -16.23 6.80
C ILE A 27 25.42 -17.47 7.28
N ASP A 28 25.75 -17.52 8.57
CA ASP A 28 26.33 -18.71 9.18
C ASP A 28 25.28 -19.83 9.01
N GLU A 29 25.69 -20.96 8.40
CA GLU A 29 24.83 -22.15 8.19
C GLU A 29 24.13 -22.62 9.48
N LYS A 30 24.65 -22.26 10.66
CA LYS A 30 24.02 -22.53 11.95
C LYS A 30 22.82 -21.64 12.25
N SER A 31 22.70 -20.47 11.62
CA SER A 31 21.56 -19.56 11.79
C SER A 31 20.32 -19.97 10.97
N ILE A 32 20.47 -20.92 10.04
CA ILE A 32 19.38 -21.49 9.22
C ILE A 32 18.55 -22.53 10.02
N GLN A 33 19.05 -23.03 11.15
CA GLN A 33 18.29 -23.95 11.99
C GLN A 33 17.17 -23.21 12.74
N SER A 34 16.04 -23.91 12.98
CA SER A 34 14.89 -23.43 13.78
C SER A 34 15.37 -22.62 14.99
N ASN A 35 14.91 -21.37 15.11
CA ASN A 35 15.26 -20.48 16.22
C ASN A 35 14.65 -20.93 17.58
N GLY A 36 14.19 -22.19 17.69
CA GLY A 36 13.60 -22.77 18.88
C GLY A 36 12.08 -22.57 18.97
N ARG A 37 11.54 -22.98 20.14
CA ARG A 37 10.10 -22.83 20.42
C ARG A 37 9.76 -21.37 20.70
N GLY A 38 8.64 -20.93 20.16
CA GLY A 38 8.11 -19.58 20.36
C GLY A 38 6.70 -19.60 20.90
N VAL A 39 6.28 -18.45 21.40
CA VAL A 39 4.91 -18.18 21.80
C VAL A 39 4.44 -16.85 21.20
N LEU A 40 3.22 -16.86 20.66
CA LEU A 40 2.48 -15.68 20.21
C LEU A 40 1.40 -15.38 21.25
N LEU A 41 1.42 -14.17 21.79
CA LEU A 41 0.46 -13.64 22.74
C LEU A 41 -0.38 -12.56 22.09
N LEU A 42 -1.69 -12.61 22.34
CA LEU A 42 -2.66 -11.62 21.85
C LEU A 42 -3.24 -10.84 23.03
N ALA A 43 -3.52 -9.56 22.82
CA ALA A 43 -4.11 -8.68 23.85
C ALA A 43 -5.51 -9.13 24.33
N ASP A 44 -6.20 -9.98 23.57
CA ASP A 44 -7.47 -10.61 23.98
C ASP A 44 -7.30 -11.86 24.85
N GLY A 45 -6.05 -12.18 25.25
CA GLY A 45 -5.68 -13.37 26.04
C GLY A 45 -5.41 -14.62 25.20
N GLY A 46 -5.39 -14.51 23.87
CA GLY A 46 -4.99 -15.61 22.99
C GLY A 46 -3.52 -15.97 23.17
N ARG A 47 -3.21 -17.30 23.22
CA ARG A 47 -1.84 -17.82 23.36
C ARG A 47 -1.64 -19.00 22.42
N PHE A 48 -0.61 -18.93 21.58
CA PHE A 48 -0.30 -19.92 20.57
C PHE A 48 1.20 -20.27 20.62
N GLU A 49 1.51 -21.55 20.72
CA GLU A 49 2.90 -22.03 20.65
C GLU A 49 3.24 -22.46 19.22
N GLY A 50 4.50 -22.25 18.81
CA GLY A 50 4.99 -22.60 17.49
C GLY A 50 6.52 -22.68 17.44
N GLU A 51 7.05 -22.71 16.23
CA GLU A 51 8.49 -22.72 15.95
C GLU A 51 8.89 -21.36 15.35
N LEU A 52 9.96 -20.77 15.90
CA LEU A 52 10.48 -19.49 15.42
C LEU A 52 11.34 -19.69 14.16
N PHE A 53 11.27 -18.70 13.26
CA PHE A 53 12.11 -18.61 12.07
C PHE A 53 12.43 -17.13 11.77
N GLY A 54 13.29 -16.87 10.77
CA GLY A 54 13.76 -15.52 10.50
C GLY A 54 14.71 -15.01 11.60
N ALA A 55 14.65 -13.73 11.92
CA ALA A 55 15.53 -13.13 12.92
C ALA A 55 15.18 -13.55 14.36
N SER A 56 16.19 -13.74 15.19
CA SER A 56 16.06 -14.12 16.59
C SER A 56 15.78 -12.90 17.49
N VAL A 57 14.65 -12.23 17.25
CA VAL A 57 14.24 -11.04 18.00
C VAL A 57 12.77 -11.15 18.42
N ILE A 58 12.36 -10.37 19.42
CA ILE A 58 10.95 -10.22 19.78
C ILE A 58 10.29 -9.33 18.74
N SER A 59 9.06 -9.70 18.32
CA SER A 59 8.19 -8.89 17.50
C SER A 59 6.96 -8.47 18.25
N GLU A 60 6.48 -7.26 17.94
CA GLU A 60 5.26 -6.68 18.50
C GLU A 60 4.60 -5.76 17.47
N GLY A 61 3.26 -5.73 17.47
CA GLY A 61 2.50 -4.90 16.51
C GLY A 61 1.02 -5.25 16.47
N GLU A 62 0.33 -4.64 15.52
CA GLU A 62 -1.07 -4.96 15.24
C GLU A 62 -1.17 -6.24 14.41
N LEU A 63 -1.85 -7.25 14.94
CA LEU A 63 -2.06 -8.51 14.23
C LEU A 63 -3.13 -8.36 13.16
N VAL A 64 -2.74 -8.60 11.93
CA VAL A 64 -3.62 -8.60 10.76
C VAL A 64 -3.50 -9.91 9.99
N PHE A 65 -4.42 -10.16 9.06
CA PHE A 65 -4.34 -11.34 8.20
C PHE A 65 -4.56 -11.01 6.73
N THR A 66 -3.94 -11.77 5.84
CA THR A 66 -4.21 -11.74 4.41
C THR A 66 -4.83 -13.06 3.95
N THR A 67 -5.75 -12.98 2.97
CA THR A 67 -6.39 -14.14 2.35
C THR A 67 -5.74 -14.55 1.03
N GLY A 68 -4.65 -13.90 0.63
CA GLY A 68 -3.90 -14.26 -0.56
C GLY A 68 -3.34 -15.69 -0.50
N MET A 69 -3.52 -16.46 -1.56
CA MET A 69 -2.95 -17.81 -1.68
C MET A 69 -1.53 -17.79 -2.22
N THR A 70 -1.14 -16.70 -2.87
CA THR A 70 0.17 -16.43 -3.46
C THR A 70 0.57 -15.00 -3.16
N GLY A 71 1.80 -14.60 -3.46
CA GLY A 71 2.26 -13.22 -3.30
C GLY A 71 2.70 -12.91 -1.87
N TYR A 72 3.30 -13.88 -1.18
CA TYR A 72 3.81 -13.62 0.16
C TYR A 72 5.01 -12.67 0.13
N GLN A 73 5.87 -12.71 -0.87
CA GLN A 73 7.00 -11.78 -1.00
C GLN A 73 6.50 -10.35 -1.21
N GLU A 74 5.55 -10.16 -2.12
CA GLU A 74 4.91 -8.88 -2.39
C GLU A 74 4.24 -8.33 -1.11
N SER A 75 3.52 -9.18 -0.37
CA SER A 75 2.90 -8.80 0.91
C SER A 75 3.93 -8.43 1.98
N LEU A 76 5.04 -9.16 2.08
CA LEU A 76 6.10 -8.88 3.06
C LEU A 76 6.82 -7.56 2.77
N THR A 77 6.96 -7.20 1.50
CA THR A 77 7.66 -6.00 1.05
C THR A 77 6.72 -4.81 0.75
N ASP A 78 5.40 -4.98 0.93
CA ASP A 78 4.43 -3.87 0.81
C ASP A 78 4.54 -2.92 2.01
N PRO A 79 4.92 -1.64 1.80
CA PRO A 79 5.06 -0.66 2.88
C PRO A 79 3.77 -0.45 3.69
N SER A 80 2.60 -0.72 3.12
CA SER A 80 1.31 -0.59 3.81
C SER A 80 1.14 -1.55 5.00
N PHE A 81 2.02 -2.55 5.15
CA PHE A 81 2.06 -3.42 6.34
C PHE A 81 3.00 -2.92 7.45
N ALA A 82 3.59 -1.73 7.34
CA ALA A 82 4.40 -1.17 8.42
C ALA A 82 3.60 -1.09 9.74
N GLY A 83 4.25 -1.42 10.86
CA GLY A 83 3.59 -1.49 12.17
C GLY A 83 2.79 -2.77 12.44
N GLN A 84 2.64 -3.67 11.45
CA GLN A 84 1.75 -4.84 11.54
C GLN A 84 2.52 -6.17 11.59
N VAL A 85 1.95 -7.14 12.33
CA VAL A 85 2.33 -8.55 12.30
C VAL A 85 1.36 -9.27 11.37
N LEU A 86 1.90 -9.85 10.28
CA LEU A 86 1.09 -10.40 9.20
C LEU A 86 0.86 -11.91 9.38
N THR A 87 -0.40 -12.30 9.47
CA THR A 87 -0.84 -13.70 9.47
C THR A 87 -1.25 -14.12 8.06
N PHE A 88 -0.61 -15.16 7.53
CA PHE A 88 -1.05 -15.81 6.29
C PHE A 88 -2.14 -16.84 6.60
N THR A 89 -3.35 -16.65 6.03
CA THR A 89 -4.46 -17.61 6.20
C THR A 89 -4.29 -18.83 5.31
N TRP A 90 -3.57 -18.70 4.20
CA TRP A 90 -3.15 -19.85 3.40
C TRP A 90 -2.17 -20.68 4.23
N PRO A 91 -2.42 -21.99 4.38
CA PRO A 91 -1.70 -22.78 5.38
C PRO A 91 -0.19 -22.91 5.11
N LEU A 92 0.24 -22.74 3.87
CA LEU A 92 1.62 -23.02 3.45
C LEU A 92 2.21 -21.80 2.75
N ILE A 93 3.38 -21.32 3.21
CA ILE A 93 4.16 -20.27 2.55
C ILE A 93 5.60 -20.71 2.30
N GLY A 94 6.27 -20.06 1.35
CA GLY A 94 7.68 -20.30 1.04
C GLY A 94 7.92 -21.33 -0.07
N ASN A 95 6.88 -21.98 -0.61
CA ASN A 95 6.99 -23.07 -1.58
C ASN A 95 7.69 -22.70 -2.89
N TYR A 96 7.59 -21.45 -3.36
CA TYR A 96 8.28 -20.98 -4.57
C TYR A 96 9.47 -20.04 -4.26
N GLY A 97 9.80 -19.85 -2.99
CA GLY A 97 10.94 -19.03 -2.56
C GLY A 97 10.78 -17.54 -2.80
N ILE A 98 11.91 -16.84 -2.83
CA ILE A 98 12.02 -15.40 -3.07
C ILE A 98 12.60 -15.19 -4.48
N HIS A 99 12.02 -14.25 -5.24
CA HIS A 99 12.41 -13.92 -6.60
C HIS A 99 12.97 -12.49 -6.68
N ARG A 100 13.83 -12.18 -7.67
CA ARG A 100 14.50 -10.88 -7.79
C ARG A 100 13.53 -9.71 -8.03
N ASP A 101 12.54 -9.89 -8.91
CA ASP A 101 11.83 -8.77 -9.54
C ASP A 101 10.41 -8.56 -9.05
N VAL A 102 10.00 -9.25 -7.98
CA VAL A 102 8.61 -9.21 -7.49
C VAL A 102 8.42 -8.45 -6.17
N SER A 103 9.52 -7.96 -5.56
CA SER A 103 9.41 -7.12 -4.36
C SER A 103 8.70 -5.81 -4.66
N GLU A 104 7.93 -5.34 -3.68
CA GLU A 104 7.17 -4.08 -3.75
C GLU A 104 7.89 -2.92 -3.07
N SER A 105 9.04 -3.17 -2.46
CA SER A 105 9.99 -2.18 -1.93
C SER A 105 11.36 -2.83 -1.69
N SER A 106 12.33 -2.06 -1.22
CA SER A 106 13.69 -2.51 -0.93
C SER A 106 13.85 -3.32 0.36
N LYS A 107 12.83 -3.41 1.21
CA LYS A 107 12.89 -4.10 2.51
C LYS A 107 11.58 -4.80 2.87
N VAL A 108 11.63 -5.68 3.88
CA VAL A 108 10.44 -6.21 4.53
C VAL A 108 9.90 -5.17 5.50
N HIS A 109 8.61 -4.85 5.43
CA HIS A 109 7.96 -3.83 6.27
C HIS A 109 7.13 -4.41 7.41
N THR A 110 6.70 -5.68 7.29
CA THR A 110 5.97 -6.32 8.38
C THR A 110 6.84 -6.43 9.62
N ARG A 111 6.28 -6.16 10.80
CA ARG A 111 6.99 -6.34 12.09
C ARG A 111 7.27 -7.81 12.40
N GLY A 112 6.49 -8.73 11.83
CA GLY A 112 6.67 -10.15 11.98
C GLY A 112 5.71 -10.96 11.12
N VAL A 113 5.96 -12.26 11.03
CA VAL A 113 5.23 -13.19 10.17
C VAL A 113 4.64 -14.33 10.99
N VAL A 114 3.37 -14.63 10.75
CA VAL A 114 2.65 -15.75 11.37
C VAL A 114 2.12 -16.68 10.29
N CYS A 115 2.49 -17.96 10.31
CA CYS A 115 1.99 -18.92 9.33
C CYS A 115 1.73 -20.31 9.98
N HIS A 116 0.97 -21.13 9.28
CA HIS A 116 0.74 -22.51 9.74
C HIS A 116 1.93 -23.39 9.36
N GLU A 117 2.38 -23.36 8.12
CA GLU A 117 3.50 -24.15 7.63
C GLU A 117 4.46 -23.28 6.81
N LEU A 118 5.75 -23.36 7.16
CA LEU A 118 6.82 -22.70 6.41
C LEU A 118 7.60 -23.74 5.62
N ILE A 119 7.72 -23.55 4.31
CA ILE A 119 8.61 -24.37 3.48
C ILE A 119 10.03 -23.79 3.54
N THR A 120 10.94 -24.59 4.04
CA THR A 120 12.36 -24.21 4.22
C THR A 120 13.21 -24.45 2.97
N HIS A 121 12.75 -25.35 2.09
CA HIS A 121 13.44 -25.68 0.83
C HIS A 121 12.49 -25.43 -0.33
N PRO A 122 12.48 -24.20 -0.89
CA PRO A 122 11.62 -23.87 -2.02
C PRO A 122 12.02 -24.66 -3.26
N ASP A 123 11.03 -25.06 -4.07
CA ASP A 123 11.23 -25.77 -5.34
C ASP A 123 10.67 -24.94 -6.50
N HIS A 124 11.42 -23.93 -6.92
CA HIS A 124 11.10 -23.10 -8.07
C HIS A 124 12.39 -22.63 -8.75
N ARG A 125 12.43 -22.67 -10.09
CA ARG A 125 13.62 -22.33 -10.89
C ARG A 125 14.16 -20.92 -10.67
N ASP A 126 13.27 -19.96 -10.35
CA ASP A 126 13.62 -18.54 -10.18
C ASP A 126 13.80 -18.18 -8.67
N SER A 127 13.75 -19.18 -7.79
CA SER A 127 14.01 -18.99 -6.37
C SER A 127 15.49 -18.69 -6.12
N ILE A 128 15.75 -17.57 -5.43
CA ILE A 128 17.11 -17.16 -5.02
C ILE A 128 17.34 -17.35 -3.52
N TYR A 129 16.29 -17.27 -2.71
CA TYR A 129 16.32 -17.48 -1.25
C TYR A 129 15.04 -18.20 -0.79
N SER A 130 15.11 -18.85 0.36
CA SER A 130 13.92 -19.23 1.13
C SER A 130 13.32 -18.00 1.83
N VAL A 131 12.06 -18.09 2.27
CA VAL A 131 11.44 -17.03 3.10
C VAL A 131 12.19 -16.85 4.42
N ASN A 132 12.72 -17.94 5.02
CA ASN A 132 13.49 -17.86 6.24
C ASN A 132 14.77 -17.02 6.06
N GLU A 133 15.55 -17.28 5.01
CA GLU A 133 16.75 -16.50 4.69
C GLU A 133 16.42 -15.05 4.42
N PHE A 134 15.35 -14.79 3.67
CA PHE A 134 14.91 -13.44 3.33
C PHE A 134 14.53 -12.63 4.58
N LEU A 135 13.76 -13.22 5.49
CA LEU A 135 13.38 -12.56 6.74
C LEU A 135 14.59 -12.35 7.65
N LEU A 136 15.53 -13.31 7.69
CA LEU A 136 16.77 -13.19 8.44
C LEU A 136 17.62 -12.00 7.94
N MET A 137 17.79 -11.85 6.62
CA MET A 137 18.51 -10.73 6.02
C MET A 137 17.89 -9.37 6.37
N HIS A 138 16.55 -9.31 6.49
CA HIS A 138 15.83 -8.08 6.84
C HIS A 138 15.62 -7.88 8.35
N GLY A 139 16.13 -8.79 9.20
CA GLY A 139 15.98 -8.68 10.66
C GLY A 139 14.55 -8.90 11.16
N VAL A 140 13.69 -9.58 10.40
CA VAL A 140 12.27 -9.79 10.72
C VAL A 140 12.06 -11.21 11.26
N PRO A 141 11.40 -11.38 12.42
CA PRO A 141 11.09 -12.70 12.98
C PRO A 141 9.79 -13.28 12.40
N GLY A 142 9.67 -14.60 12.51
CA GLY A 142 8.45 -15.31 12.18
C GLY A 142 8.15 -16.42 13.18
N ILE A 143 6.89 -16.85 13.23
CA ILE A 143 6.42 -18.01 13.98
C ILE A 143 5.54 -18.89 13.09
N SER A 144 5.85 -20.19 13.05
CA SER A 144 5.14 -21.21 12.28
C SER A 144 4.58 -22.30 13.19
N GLY A 145 3.75 -23.18 12.65
CA GLY A 145 3.11 -24.26 13.40
C GLY A 145 1.91 -23.81 14.24
N VAL A 146 1.46 -22.56 14.10
CA VAL A 146 0.33 -22.02 14.87
C VAL A 146 -1.00 -22.22 14.15
N ASP A 147 -2.11 -22.24 14.89
CA ASP A 147 -3.46 -22.30 14.32
C ASP A 147 -3.91 -20.94 13.75
N THR A 148 -3.46 -20.65 12.54
CA THR A 148 -3.79 -19.40 11.82
C THR A 148 -5.29 -19.26 11.56
N ARG A 149 -6.05 -20.36 11.46
CA ARG A 149 -7.52 -20.34 11.32
C ARG A 149 -8.18 -19.78 12.58
N THR A 150 -7.78 -20.22 13.75
CA THR A 150 -8.29 -19.71 15.04
C THR A 150 -7.91 -18.24 15.21
N ILE A 151 -6.66 -17.87 14.89
CA ILE A 151 -6.18 -16.49 14.90
C ILE A 151 -7.06 -15.61 14.00
N THR A 152 -7.25 -15.99 12.74
CA THR A 152 -8.09 -15.26 11.78
C THR A 152 -9.52 -15.08 12.28
N ARG A 153 -10.13 -16.11 12.87
CA ARG A 153 -11.47 -16.01 13.45
C ARG A 153 -11.53 -15.00 14.58
N ARG A 154 -10.53 -14.94 15.47
CA ARG A 154 -10.45 -13.95 16.54
C ARG A 154 -10.37 -12.52 15.97
N VAL A 155 -9.48 -12.27 15.02
CA VAL A 155 -9.37 -10.95 14.38
C VAL A 155 -10.68 -10.54 13.70
N ARG A 156 -11.39 -11.47 13.06
CA ARG A 156 -12.71 -11.18 12.46
C ARG A 156 -13.79 -10.88 13.49
N GLU A 157 -13.74 -11.54 14.64
CA GLU A 157 -14.74 -11.40 15.70
C GLU A 157 -14.51 -10.14 16.55
N TYR A 158 -13.26 -9.84 16.90
CA TYR A 158 -12.93 -8.76 17.85
C TYR A 158 -12.36 -7.52 17.19
N GLY A 159 -11.94 -7.59 15.94
CA GLY A 159 -11.19 -6.55 15.23
C GLY A 159 -9.69 -6.85 15.21
N THR A 160 -8.89 -5.91 14.73
CA THR A 160 -7.43 -6.01 14.81
C THR A 160 -6.98 -6.03 16.28
N ILE A 161 -6.02 -6.89 16.60
CA ILE A 161 -5.60 -7.19 17.98
C ILE A 161 -4.11 -6.90 18.09
N LEU A 162 -3.67 -6.25 19.16
CA LEU A 162 -2.25 -6.12 19.46
C LEU A 162 -1.66 -7.48 19.84
N CYS A 163 -0.44 -7.76 19.39
CA CYS A 163 0.24 -9.01 19.67
C CYS A 163 1.73 -8.80 19.92
N ALA A 164 2.32 -9.76 20.64
CA ALA A 164 3.76 -9.90 20.76
C ALA A 164 4.14 -11.38 20.64
N PHE A 165 5.27 -11.69 19.99
CA PHE A 165 5.78 -13.05 19.92
C PHE A 165 7.31 -13.09 19.98
N GLY A 166 7.84 -14.22 20.40
CA GLY A 166 9.27 -14.47 20.51
C GLY A 166 9.55 -15.80 21.22
N PRO A 167 10.80 -16.02 21.70
CA PRO A 167 11.17 -17.22 22.44
C PRO A 167 10.25 -17.46 23.63
N ILE A 168 9.83 -18.72 23.81
CA ILE A 168 8.89 -19.09 24.89
C ILE A 168 9.47 -18.83 26.30
N GLU A 169 10.79 -18.85 26.44
CA GLU A 169 11.50 -18.54 27.67
C GLU A 169 11.36 -17.07 28.10
N LEU A 170 10.97 -16.20 27.14
CA LEU A 170 10.75 -14.75 27.35
C LEU A 170 9.26 -14.39 27.50
N GLU A 171 8.37 -15.36 27.75
CA GLU A 171 6.91 -15.13 27.80
C GLU A 171 6.51 -14.03 28.79
N GLU A 172 7.16 -13.94 29.96
CA GLU A 172 6.89 -12.85 30.91
C GLU A 172 7.27 -11.46 30.37
N GLU A 173 8.33 -11.37 29.59
CA GLU A 173 8.74 -10.13 28.91
C GLU A 173 7.78 -9.78 27.78
N LEU A 174 7.30 -10.77 27.02
CA LEU A 174 6.28 -10.57 25.98
C LEU A 174 4.98 -10.01 26.59
N HIS A 175 4.53 -10.52 27.73
CA HIS A 175 3.36 -9.95 28.42
C HIS A 175 3.57 -8.49 28.82
N LYS A 176 4.72 -8.14 29.40
CA LYS A 176 5.02 -6.74 29.78
C LYS A 176 5.02 -5.80 28.57
N ARG A 177 5.60 -6.24 27.45
CA ARG A 177 5.61 -5.46 26.20
C ARG A 177 4.20 -5.27 25.66
N LEU A 178 3.43 -6.35 25.60
CA LEU A 178 2.04 -6.32 25.13
C LEU A 178 1.16 -5.39 25.97
N ASP A 179 1.31 -5.41 27.32
CA ASP A 179 0.56 -4.53 28.23
C ASP A 179 0.96 -3.05 28.08
N ALA A 180 2.20 -2.77 27.69
CA ALA A 180 2.70 -1.41 27.48
C ALA A 180 2.48 -0.87 26.06
N MET A 181 2.13 -1.76 25.11
CA MET A 181 2.04 -1.45 23.70
C MET A 181 0.89 -0.49 23.41
N LYS A 182 1.16 0.46 22.51
CA LYS A 182 0.15 1.32 21.93
C LYS A 182 -0.15 0.87 20.50
N PRO A 183 -1.37 1.14 19.99
CA PRO A 183 -1.68 0.87 18.58
C PRO A 183 -0.71 1.62 17.66
N PRO A 184 -0.20 0.99 16.58
CA PRO A 184 0.75 1.63 15.66
C PRO A 184 0.15 2.81 14.89
N ASP A 185 -1.17 2.96 14.86
CA ASP A 185 -1.87 4.08 14.20
C ASP A 185 -1.52 5.46 14.80
N ILE A 186 -0.91 5.51 16.00
CA ILE A 186 -0.47 6.77 16.63
C ILE A 186 0.94 7.19 16.21
N GLU A 187 1.66 6.36 15.43
CA GLU A 187 2.99 6.63 14.91
C GLU A 187 2.89 7.23 13.51
N ASP A 188 3.86 8.07 13.12
CA ASP A 188 3.95 8.56 11.74
C ASP A 188 4.60 7.50 10.85
N LEU A 189 3.82 6.48 10.50
CA LEU A 189 4.31 5.37 9.69
C LEU A 189 4.63 5.77 8.26
N VAL A 190 4.08 6.89 7.75
CA VAL A 190 4.42 7.42 6.43
C VAL A 190 5.86 7.92 6.41
N ASP A 191 6.31 8.63 7.46
CA ASP A 191 7.71 9.06 7.59
C ASP A 191 8.69 7.87 7.62
N GLU A 192 8.26 6.74 8.21
CA GLU A 192 9.09 5.53 8.33
C GLU A 192 9.35 4.83 6.97
N VAL A 193 8.44 4.99 6.01
CA VAL A 193 8.44 4.23 4.76
C VAL A 193 8.69 5.07 3.50
N SER A 194 8.53 6.39 3.56
CA SER A 194 8.70 7.26 2.41
C SER A 194 10.16 7.59 2.12
N ILE A 195 10.44 7.99 0.88
CA ILE A 195 11.75 8.53 0.50
C ILE A 195 11.93 9.95 1.05
N ASN A 196 13.19 10.37 1.19
CA ASN A 196 13.58 11.68 1.74
C ASN A 196 14.19 12.65 0.70
N GLN A 197 14.22 12.25 -0.57
CA GLN A 197 14.74 13.06 -1.67
C GLN A 197 14.04 12.69 -2.99
N GLU A 198 13.99 13.66 -3.90
CA GLU A 198 13.34 13.46 -5.21
C GLU A 198 14.19 12.57 -6.13
N ILE A 199 13.54 11.65 -6.82
CA ILE A 199 14.15 10.74 -7.80
C ILE A 199 13.38 10.86 -9.12
N LEU A 200 14.08 11.16 -10.21
CA LEU A 200 13.49 11.20 -11.55
C LEU A 200 13.73 9.87 -12.27
N LEU A 201 12.63 9.16 -12.55
CA LEU A 201 12.64 7.89 -13.28
C LEU A 201 12.29 8.13 -14.75
N ASN A 202 12.93 7.37 -15.66
CA ASN A 202 12.74 7.43 -17.11
C ASN A 202 12.88 8.84 -17.71
N PRO A 203 13.94 9.60 -17.38
CA PRO A 203 14.12 10.95 -17.92
C PRO A 203 14.20 10.93 -19.45
N GLY A 204 13.39 11.78 -20.11
CA GLY A 204 13.36 11.87 -21.56
C GLY A 204 12.54 10.77 -22.23
N LEU A 205 11.67 10.06 -21.50
CA LEU A 205 10.73 9.11 -22.08
C LEU A 205 9.90 9.78 -23.19
N THR A 206 9.75 9.09 -24.32
CA THR A 206 8.91 9.51 -25.44
C THR A 206 7.81 8.49 -25.69
N ASN A 207 6.64 9.01 -26.14
CA ASN A 207 5.53 8.18 -26.55
C ASN A 207 5.82 7.50 -27.93
N ASN A 208 4.89 6.68 -28.39
CA ASN A 208 5.01 5.98 -29.69
C ASN A 208 5.09 6.93 -30.90
N SER A 209 4.70 8.19 -30.76
CA SER A 209 4.80 9.24 -31.80
C SER A 209 6.13 9.98 -31.76
N GLY A 210 7.02 9.68 -30.79
CA GLY A 210 8.29 10.35 -30.58
C GLY A 210 8.17 11.69 -29.83
N GLU A 211 7.00 12.02 -29.28
CA GLU A 211 6.80 13.19 -28.45
C GLU A 211 7.17 12.89 -27.00
N LYS A 212 7.61 13.91 -26.26
CA LYS A 212 7.97 13.76 -24.86
C LYS A 212 6.76 13.32 -24.04
N SER A 213 6.91 12.24 -23.27
CA SER A 213 5.87 11.79 -22.34
C SER A 213 5.64 12.82 -21.23
N PRO A 214 4.39 12.95 -20.73
CA PRO A 214 4.08 13.81 -19.60
C PRO A 214 4.88 13.44 -18.36
N ARG A 215 5.17 14.42 -17.50
CA ARG A 215 5.82 14.23 -16.21
C ARG A 215 4.80 14.17 -15.09
N VAL A 216 4.77 13.08 -14.35
CA VAL A 216 3.88 12.87 -13.21
C VAL A 216 4.70 12.95 -11.92
N ALA A 217 4.34 13.86 -11.01
CA ALA A 217 4.88 13.84 -9.66
C ALA A 217 4.12 12.81 -8.82
N VAL A 218 4.85 11.95 -8.14
CA VAL A 218 4.34 10.88 -7.30
C VAL A 218 4.72 11.16 -5.86
N LEU A 219 3.74 11.52 -5.03
CA LEU A 219 3.92 11.69 -3.59
C LEU A 219 4.06 10.30 -2.95
N ASP A 220 5.20 10.05 -2.35
CA ASP A 220 5.52 8.77 -1.71
C ASP A 220 4.99 8.72 -0.28
N CYS A 221 3.89 8.04 -0.07
CA CYS A 221 3.38 7.73 1.26
C CYS A 221 3.69 6.29 1.70
N GLY A 222 4.59 5.60 1.01
CA GLY A 222 4.88 4.17 1.14
C GLY A 222 4.49 3.41 -0.13
N ILE A 223 5.02 3.85 -1.26
CA ILE A 223 4.63 3.37 -2.58
C ILE A 223 5.08 1.93 -2.83
N LYS A 224 4.21 1.14 -3.43
CA LYS A 224 4.58 -0.15 -4.02
C LYS A 224 5.31 0.06 -5.34
N TYR A 225 6.42 -0.65 -5.53
CA TYR A 225 7.22 -0.57 -6.75
C TYR A 225 6.42 -0.88 -8.02
N ASN A 226 5.38 -1.71 -7.93
CA ASN A 226 4.56 -1.99 -9.11
C ASN A 226 3.75 -0.77 -9.58
N ILE A 227 3.38 0.15 -8.69
CA ILE A 227 2.79 1.44 -9.08
C ILE A 227 3.81 2.25 -9.90
N LEU A 228 5.06 2.34 -9.45
CA LEU A 228 6.12 3.04 -10.21
C LEU A 228 6.38 2.37 -11.56
N ARG A 229 6.35 1.03 -11.63
CA ARG A 229 6.48 0.29 -12.90
C ARG A 229 5.32 0.60 -13.85
N GLU A 230 4.07 0.63 -13.36
CA GLU A 230 2.90 0.95 -14.19
C GLU A 230 2.91 2.40 -14.68
N LEU A 231 3.24 3.35 -13.82
CA LEU A 231 3.40 4.75 -14.20
C LEU A 231 4.57 4.95 -15.17
N GLY A 232 5.71 4.30 -14.91
CA GLY A 232 6.91 4.39 -15.74
C GLY A 232 6.77 3.84 -17.17
N LYS A 233 5.76 3.00 -17.43
CA LYS A 233 5.42 2.57 -18.81
C LYS A 233 4.83 3.71 -19.65
N ARG A 234 4.29 4.74 -19.02
CA ARG A 234 3.46 5.81 -19.65
C ARG A 234 4.06 7.20 -19.49
N PHE A 235 4.76 7.45 -18.38
CA PHE A 235 5.14 8.78 -17.92
C PHE A 235 6.63 8.86 -17.54
N GLU A 236 7.17 10.05 -17.63
CA GLU A 236 8.35 10.44 -16.87
C GLU A 236 7.92 10.63 -15.42
N VAL A 237 8.44 9.86 -14.48
CA VAL A 237 7.98 9.83 -13.09
C VAL A 237 8.96 10.60 -12.20
N LEU A 238 8.47 11.65 -11.56
CA LEU A 238 9.18 12.33 -10.48
C LEU A 238 8.69 11.76 -9.14
N TRP A 239 9.45 10.83 -8.57
CA TRP A 239 9.18 10.21 -7.28
C TRP A 239 9.65 11.15 -6.17
N CYS A 240 8.73 11.62 -5.31
CA CYS A 240 8.95 12.71 -4.37
C CYS A 240 8.61 12.32 -2.93
N PRO A 241 9.28 12.91 -1.93
CA PRO A 241 8.82 12.88 -0.55
C PRO A 241 7.38 13.42 -0.41
N PRO A 242 6.61 12.96 0.59
CA PRO A 242 5.22 13.37 0.78
C PRO A 242 5.05 14.85 1.16
N ASP A 243 6.07 15.47 1.75
CA ASP A 243 6.09 16.86 2.23
C ASP A 243 6.59 17.88 1.19
N ILE A 244 6.82 17.45 -0.06
CA ILE A 244 7.26 18.36 -1.11
C ILE A 244 6.25 19.47 -1.36
N ASP A 245 6.71 20.72 -1.42
CA ASP A 245 5.83 21.85 -1.72
C ASP A 245 5.36 21.81 -3.17
N PHE A 246 4.05 22.04 -3.36
CA PHE A 246 3.44 22.03 -4.69
C PHE A 246 4.06 23.07 -5.65
N ASP A 247 4.46 24.25 -5.15
CA ASP A 247 5.07 25.29 -5.99
C ASP A 247 6.45 24.84 -6.50
N ILE A 248 7.20 24.04 -5.72
CA ILE A 248 8.45 23.42 -6.19
C ILE A 248 8.16 22.44 -7.35
N LEU A 249 7.08 21.66 -7.27
CA LEU A 249 6.70 20.74 -8.33
C LEU A 249 6.42 21.48 -9.65
N ILE A 250 5.82 22.66 -9.58
CA ILE A 250 5.49 23.47 -10.74
C ILE A 250 6.71 24.23 -11.27
N ASP A 251 7.36 25.00 -10.41
CA ASP A 251 8.40 25.95 -10.82
C ASP A 251 9.71 25.27 -11.23
N LYS A 252 10.14 24.28 -10.42
CA LYS A 252 11.41 23.58 -10.64
C LYS A 252 11.26 22.38 -11.57
N TYR A 253 10.21 21.55 -11.33
CA TYR A 253 10.06 20.26 -12.01
C TYR A 253 9.11 20.28 -13.20
N GLN A 254 8.25 21.29 -13.31
CA GLN A 254 7.32 21.48 -14.45
C GLN A 254 6.49 20.21 -14.70
N ILE A 255 5.78 19.75 -13.65
CA ILE A 255 4.95 18.55 -13.73
C ILE A 255 3.68 18.80 -14.55
N ASP A 256 3.12 17.75 -15.15
CA ASP A 256 1.87 17.76 -15.89
C ASP A 256 0.70 17.18 -15.10
N ALA A 257 0.99 16.32 -14.11
CA ALA A 257 -0.01 15.67 -13.27
C ALA A 257 0.55 15.27 -11.90
N LEU A 258 -0.35 14.95 -10.97
CA LEU A 258 -0.04 14.56 -9.60
C LEU A 258 -0.61 13.17 -9.30
N PHE A 259 0.16 12.37 -8.58
CA PHE A 259 -0.24 11.06 -8.09
C PHE A 259 0.06 10.95 -6.60
N CYS A 260 -0.87 10.40 -5.81
CA CYS A 260 -0.64 10.11 -4.40
C CYS A 260 -0.72 8.61 -4.16
N SER A 261 0.33 8.05 -3.59
CA SER A 261 0.51 6.61 -3.46
C SER A 261 -0.30 5.98 -2.32
N ASN A 262 -0.25 4.67 -2.25
CA ASN A 262 -0.62 3.88 -1.08
C ASN A 262 0.34 4.15 0.09
N GLY A 263 -0.01 3.63 1.27
CA GLY A 263 0.83 3.73 2.46
C GLY A 263 0.17 3.19 3.72
N PRO A 264 0.92 3.12 4.83
CA PRO A 264 0.46 2.63 6.12
C PRO A 264 -0.19 3.72 6.99
N GLY A 265 -0.78 3.30 8.11
CA GLY A 265 -1.20 4.16 9.21
C GLY A 265 -2.60 4.72 9.08
N ASP A 266 -2.93 5.63 10.01
CA ASP A 266 -4.20 6.35 10.02
C ASP A 266 -4.11 7.57 9.07
N PRO A 267 -4.97 7.67 8.03
CA PRO A 267 -4.97 8.80 7.10
C PRO A 267 -5.29 10.15 7.78
N ALA A 268 -5.98 10.13 8.94
CA ALA A 268 -6.29 11.31 9.72
C ALA A 268 -5.17 11.70 10.69
N HIS A 269 -4.13 10.88 10.83
CA HIS A 269 -2.94 11.24 11.60
C HIS A 269 -2.28 12.48 10.99
N GLY A 270 -1.61 13.27 11.82
CA GLY A 270 -0.80 14.42 11.37
C GLY A 270 0.45 14.00 10.58
N GLY A 271 1.51 14.77 10.65
CA GLY A 271 2.80 14.42 10.05
C GLY A 271 2.77 14.35 8.52
N MET A 272 3.54 13.41 7.95
CA MET A 272 3.78 13.30 6.51
C MET A 272 2.51 13.05 5.69
N ALA A 273 1.53 12.28 6.21
CA ALA A 273 0.24 12.09 5.55
C ALA A 273 -0.53 13.41 5.40
N SER A 274 -0.45 14.30 6.40
CA SER A 274 -1.07 15.63 6.35
C SER A 274 -0.39 16.55 5.33
N GLU A 275 0.93 16.48 5.17
CA GLU A 275 1.66 17.25 4.17
C GLU A 275 1.30 16.79 2.76
N ALA A 276 1.32 15.48 2.47
CA ALA A 276 0.86 14.93 1.20
C ALA A 276 -0.57 15.37 0.85
N ARG A 277 -1.48 15.37 1.84
CA ARG A 277 -2.85 15.85 1.67
C ARG A 277 -2.93 17.31 1.23
N ARG A 278 -2.07 18.20 1.77
CA ARG A 278 -2.04 19.63 1.37
C ARG A 278 -1.58 19.80 -0.06
N THR A 279 -0.49 19.13 -0.45
CA THR A 279 0.04 19.16 -1.82
C THR A 279 -0.99 18.58 -2.81
N LEU A 280 -1.66 17.47 -2.46
CA LEU A 280 -2.73 16.86 -3.23
C LEU A 280 -3.89 17.84 -3.46
N ALA A 281 -4.39 18.49 -2.39
CA ALA A 281 -5.48 19.43 -2.45
C ALA A 281 -5.15 20.62 -3.36
N LYS A 282 -3.94 21.18 -3.23
CA LYS A 282 -3.48 22.32 -4.06
C LYS A 282 -3.40 21.94 -5.53
N GLY A 283 -2.95 20.72 -5.86
CA GLY A 283 -2.95 20.18 -7.22
C GLY A 283 -4.36 20.09 -7.82
N ILE A 284 -5.33 19.55 -7.06
CA ILE A 284 -6.73 19.46 -7.47
C ILE A 284 -7.36 20.85 -7.66
N GLU A 285 -7.15 21.75 -6.69
CA GLU A 285 -7.69 23.11 -6.73
C GLU A 285 -7.20 23.86 -7.97
N THR A 286 -5.92 23.78 -8.28
CA THR A 286 -5.28 24.42 -9.43
C THR A 286 -5.55 23.69 -10.77
N GLY A 287 -6.23 22.54 -10.73
CA GLY A 287 -6.70 21.82 -11.89
C GLY A 287 -5.67 20.89 -12.55
N TYR A 288 -4.68 20.41 -11.79
CA TYR A 288 -3.78 19.37 -12.27
C TYR A 288 -4.50 18.01 -12.27
N PRO A 289 -4.38 17.21 -13.35
CA PRO A 289 -4.84 15.83 -13.33
C PRO A 289 -4.27 15.07 -12.14
N THR A 290 -5.15 14.44 -11.36
CA THR A 290 -4.75 13.86 -10.08
C THR A 290 -5.36 12.47 -9.90
N MET A 291 -4.53 11.50 -9.48
CA MET A 291 -4.98 10.15 -9.09
C MET A 291 -4.46 9.79 -7.70
N GLY A 292 -5.30 9.17 -6.88
CA GLY A 292 -4.91 8.61 -5.57
C GLY A 292 -5.20 7.12 -5.46
N ILE A 293 -4.29 6.36 -4.87
CA ILE A 293 -4.46 4.91 -4.60
C ILE A 293 -4.36 4.66 -3.10
N CYS A 294 -5.30 3.88 -2.55
CA CYS A 294 -5.35 3.38 -1.17
C CYS A 294 -5.24 4.53 -0.15
N LEU A 295 -4.10 4.78 0.47
CA LEU A 295 -3.92 5.94 1.34
C LEU A 295 -4.17 7.25 0.57
N GLY A 296 -3.70 7.38 -0.66
CA GLY A 296 -3.97 8.53 -1.52
C GLY A 296 -5.46 8.78 -1.79
N HIS A 297 -6.28 7.72 -1.86
CA HIS A 297 -7.73 7.83 -1.91
C HIS A 297 -8.30 8.41 -0.61
N GLN A 298 -7.84 7.93 0.54
CA GLN A 298 -8.28 8.40 1.85
C GLN A 298 -7.88 9.86 2.08
N LEU A 299 -6.65 10.24 1.68
CA LEU A 299 -6.16 11.63 1.76
C LEU A 299 -6.96 12.57 0.85
N LEU A 300 -7.37 12.11 -0.34
CA LEU A 300 -8.25 12.86 -1.22
C LEU A 300 -9.63 13.07 -0.58
N GLY A 301 -10.21 12.03 0.02
CA GLY A 301 -11.46 12.14 0.77
C GLY A 301 -11.37 13.16 1.91
N LEU A 302 -10.32 13.06 2.73
CA LEU A 302 -10.06 14.02 3.82
C LEU A 302 -9.81 15.44 3.30
N ALA A 303 -9.11 15.60 2.17
CA ALA A 303 -8.90 16.92 1.56
C ALA A 303 -10.21 17.58 1.10
N ASN A 304 -11.20 16.76 0.70
CA ASN A 304 -12.56 17.20 0.37
C ASN A 304 -13.51 17.28 1.58
N GLY A 305 -12.97 17.19 2.81
CA GLY A 305 -13.76 17.29 4.05
C GLY A 305 -14.62 16.07 4.36
N MET A 306 -14.36 14.93 3.74
CA MET A 306 -14.93 13.64 4.13
C MET A 306 -14.22 13.13 5.39
N GLU A 307 -14.82 12.16 6.06
CA GLU A 307 -14.23 11.49 7.23
C GLU A 307 -13.69 10.13 6.83
N THR A 308 -12.73 9.62 7.61
CA THR A 308 -12.26 8.23 7.52
C THR A 308 -12.57 7.50 8.82
N TYR A 309 -12.66 6.17 8.73
CA TYR A 309 -12.90 5.33 9.91
C TYR A 309 -12.10 4.04 9.79
N LYS A 310 -11.73 3.47 10.94
CA LYS A 310 -11.04 2.19 11.01
C LYS A 310 -12.02 1.05 10.79
N LEU A 311 -11.72 0.19 9.82
CA LEU A 311 -12.46 -1.05 9.59
C LEU A 311 -12.16 -2.05 10.72
N ARG A 312 -13.10 -2.90 11.04
CA ARG A 312 -12.96 -3.86 12.13
C ARG A 312 -11.73 -4.76 11.98
N TYR A 313 -11.48 -5.26 10.77
CA TYR A 313 -10.32 -6.13 10.47
C TYR A 313 -9.65 -5.79 9.13
N GLY A 314 -10.12 -4.75 8.44
CA GLY A 314 -9.60 -4.31 7.15
C GLY A 314 -9.91 -5.25 5.98
N HIS A 315 -9.58 -4.81 4.78
CA HIS A 315 -9.61 -5.62 3.56
C HIS A 315 -8.17 -5.95 3.14
N ARG A 316 -7.81 -7.24 3.16
CA ARG A 316 -6.46 -7.71 2.76
C ARG A 316 -6.57 -9.01 1.99
N GLY A 317 -6.18 -8.96 0.72
CA GLY A 317 -6.22 -10.10 -0.20
C GLY A 317 -6.49 -9.68 -1.63
N ALA A 318 -6.43 -10.64 -2.54
CA ALA A 318 -6.54 -10.44 -3.98
C ALA A 318 -7.90 -10.92 -4.55
N ASN A 319 -8.95 -10.92 -3.75
CA ASN A 319 -10.26 -11.49 -4.09
C ASN A 319 -11.43 -10.61 -3.64
N GLN A 320 -11.24 -9.29 -3.57
CA GLN A 320 -12.26 -8.35 -3.13
C GLN A 320 -13.09 -7.85 -4.32
N PRO A 321 -14.40 -8.14 -4.36
CA PRO A 321 -15.28 -7.70 -5.45
C PRO A 321 -15.67 -6.24 -5.24
N VAL A 322 -15.49 -5.43 -6.28
CA VAL A 322 -15.83 -3.99 -6.29
C VAL A 322 -16.79 -3.69 -7.43
N ILE A 323 -17.86 -2.97 -7.14
CA ILE A 323 -18.89 -2.57 -8.12
C ILE A 323 -18.56 -1.16 -8.61
N ASP A 324 -18.44 -0.96 -9.93
CA ASP A 324 -18.51 0.36 -10.57
C ASP A 324 -19.99 0.77 -10.66
N LEU A 325 -20.39 1.78 -9.90
CA LEU A 325 -21.78 2.24 -9.84
C LEU A 325 -22.26 2.88 -11.16
N ASN A 326 -21.35 3.35 -12.01
CA ASN A 326 -21.71 3.94 -13.30
C ASN A 326 -22.03 2.89 -14.36
N THR A 327 -21.37 1.73 -14.31
CA THR A 327 -21.53 0.67 -15.31
C THR A 327 -22.29 -0.54 -14.77
N GLY A 328 -22.32 -0.74 -13.45
CA GLY A 328 -22.84 -1.94 -12.80
C GLY A 328 -21.90 -3.16 -12.92
N CYS A 329 -20.71 -2.99 -13.52
CA CYS A 329 -19.72 -4.06 -13.62
C CYS A 329 -19.08 -4.33 -12.26
N VAL A 330 -18.63 -5.58 -12.08
CA VAL A 330 -17.91 -6.00 -10.88
C VAL A 330 -16.52 -6.45 -11.28
N ASP A 331 -15.51 -5.79 -10.71
CA ASP A 331 -14.11 -6.16 -10.84
C ASP A 331 -13.65 -6.90 -9.58
N ILE A 332 -12.76 -7.87 -9.74
CA ILE A 332 -12.08 -8.50 -8.60
C ILE A 332 -10.76 -7.76 -8.37
N THR A 333 -10.56 -7.27 -7.15
CA THR A 333 -9.46 -6.37 -6.82
C THR A 333 -8.52 -6.93 -5.76
N SER A 334 -7.28 -6.45 -5.78
CA SER A 334 -6.31 -6.61 -4.70
C SER A 334 -6.46 -5.46 -3.72
N GLN A 335 -6.49 -5.74 -2.42
CA GLN A 335 -6.65 -4.74 -1.37
C GLN A 335 -5.73 -5.01 -0.18
N ASN A 336 -5.27 -3.92 0.44
CA ASN A 336 -4.54 -3.94 1.70
C ASN A 336 -4.75 -2.62 2.44
N HIS A 337 -5.87 -2.50 3.17
CA HIS A 337 -6.16 -1.30 3.96
C HIS A 337 -6.93 -1.61 5.24
N GLY A 338 -6.67 -0.82 6.29
CA GLY A 338 -7.35 -0.89 7.58
C GLY A 338 -8.35 0.24 7.80
N PHE A 339 -8.31 1.29 6.98
CA PHE A 339 -9.21 2.44 7.04
C PHE A 339 -10.00 2.58 5.74
N ALA A 340 -11.12 3.28 5.82
CA ALA A 340 -11.98 3.57 4.68
C ALA A 340 -12.58 4.97 4.78
N VAL A 341 -12.97 5.54 3.64
CA VAL A 341 -13.68 6.82 3.56
C VAL A 341 -15.15 6.62 3.93
N SER A 342 -15.70 7.52 4.76
CA SER A 342 -17.08 7.48 5.21
C SER A 342 -18.04 8.15 4.23
N ALA A 343 -19.12 7.45 3.89
CA ALA A 343 -20.21 7.95 3.06
C ALA A 343 -21.26 8.76 3.84
N LYS A 344 -21.00 9.21 5.07
CA LYS A 344 -21.88 9.99 5.95
C LYS A 344 -23.37 9.66 5.86
N GLY A 345 -23.76 8.57 6.53
CA GLY A 345 -25.16 8.31 6.90
C GLY A 345 -26.05 7.64 5.87
N GLU A 346 -25.57 7.41 4.66
CA GLU A 346 -26.30 6.70 3.61
C GLU A 346 -25.57 5.44 3.16
N ASP A 347 -26.34 4.39 2.86
CA ASP A 347 -25.81 3.20 2.22
C ASP A 347 -25.44 3.52 0.76
N PRO A 348 -24.15 3.43 0.36
CA PRO A 348 -23.72 3.76 -1.00
C PRO A 348 -24.45 3.00 -2.12
N LEU A 349 -25.00 1.81 -1.83
CA LEU A 349 -25.80 1.04 -2.80
C LEU A 349 -27.28 1.45 -2.80
N SER A 350 -27.80 2.09 -1.77
CA SER A 350 -29.16 2.64 -1.74
C SER A 350 -29.21 4.05 -2.31
N ALA A 351 -28.09 4.74 -2.37
CA ALA A 351 -27.98 6.00 -3.03
C ALA A 351 -28.05 5.81 -4.55
N HIS A 352 -28.85 6.59 -5.21
CA HIS A 352 -28.81 6.79 -6.67
C HIS A 352 -27.36 7.06 -7.11
N PRO A 353 -26.91 6.72 -8.35
CA PRO A 353 -25.53 6.90 -8.82
C PRO A 353 -24.97 8.33 -8.76
N SER A 354 -25.56 9.21 -8.00
CA SER A 354 -25.17 10.60 -7.78
C SER A 354 -25.05 10.95 -6.29
N TRP A 355 -24.54 10.05 -5.46
CA TRP A 355 -24.20 10.46 -4.10
C TRP A 355 -23.04 11.44 -4.16
N VAL A 356 -23.32 12.69 -3.91
CA VAL A 356 -22.39 13.81 -3.97
C VAL A 356 -22.12 14.30 -2.56
N SER A 357 -20.88 14.14 -2.09
CA SER A 357 -20.44 14.88 -0.92
C SER A 357 -20.16 16.33 -1.32
N ASN A 358 -20.90 17.26 -0.78
CA ASN A 358 -20.49 18.66 -0.79
C ASN A 358 -19.49 18.86 0.35
N GLY A 359 -18.35 19.48 0.09
CA GLY A 359 -17.30 19.71 1.08
C GLY A 359 -17.83 20.28 2.39
N THR A 360 -17.15 19.95 3.48
CA THR A 360 -17.41 20.57 4.80
C THR A 360 -16.63 21.88 4.91
N PRO A 361 -16.88 22.71 5.93
CA PRO A 361 -16.11 23.94 6.18
C PRO A 361 -14.58 23.70 6.32
N ASP A 362 -14.16 22.47 6.64
CA ASP A 362 -12.77 22.08 6.82
C ASP A 362 -12.13 21.49 5.55
N ALA A 363 -12.88 21.47 4.43
CA ALA A 363 -12.35 21.00 3.14
C ALA A 363 -11.24 21.92 2.63
N LEU A 364 -10.15 21.31 2.13
CA LEU A 364 -9.03 22.04 1.55
C LEU A 364 -9.29 22.49 0.09
N PHE A 365 -10.32 21.92 -0.55
CA PHE A 365 -10.83 22.37 -1.84
C PHE A 365 -12.35 22.21 -1.89
N ASP A 366 -13.03 23.05 -2.64
CA ASP A 366 -14.49 23.04 -2.77
C ASP A 366 -14.91 22.47 -4.13
N SER A 367 -15.18 21.18 -4.16
CA SER A 367 -15.72 20.50 -5.35
C SER A 367 -16.55 19.30 -4.92
N PRO A 368 -17.76 19.11 -5.48
CA PRO A 368 -18.56 17.93 -5.21
C PRO A 368 -17.81 16.66 -5.61
N THR A 369 -17.94 15.61 -4.80
CA THR A 369 -17.29 14.31 -5.05
C THR A 369 -18.35 13.22 -5.14
N GLU A 370 -18.31 12.46 -6.24
CA GLU A 370 -19.20 11.33 -6.50
C GLU A 370 -18.52 10.02 -6.07
N ILE A 371 -19.23 9.17 -5.33
CA ILE A 371 -18.78 7.80 -5.06
C ILE A 371 -19.02 6.99 -6.32
N ARG A 372 -17.94 6.43 -6.86
CA ARG A 372 -17.99 5.62 -8.07
C ARG A 372 -17.87 4.13 -7.82
N TYR A 373 -17.03 3.73 -6.88
CA TYR A 373 -16.76 2.32 -6.61
C TYR A 373 -17.14 1.98 -5.17
N VAL A 374 -17.77 0.81 -4.99
CA VAL A 374 -18.14 0.28 -3.67
C VAL A 374 -17.81 -1.21 -3.57
N ASN A 375 -17.43 -1.66 -2.38
CA ASN A 375 -17.22 -3.08 -2.11
C ASN A 375 -18.55 -3.83 -2.15
N ALA A 376 -18.60 -4.92 -2.90
CA ALA A 376 -19.84 -5.71 -3.06
C ALA A 376 -20.23 -6.46 -1.78
N ASN A 377 -19.28 -6.71 -0.85
CA ASN A 377 -19.54 -7.49 0.36
C ASN A 377 -20.12 -6.64 1.50
N ASP A 378 -19.54 -5.45 1.75
CA ASP A 378 -19.85 -4.65 2.94
C ASP A 378 -20.17 -3.18 2.62
N ARG A 379 -20.14 -2.81 1.32
CA ARG A 379 -20.49 -1.48 0.82
C ARG A 379 -19.52 -0.36 1.23
N THR A 380 -18.31 -0.71 1.63
CA THR A 380 -17.24 0.26 1.85
C THR A 380 -17.02 1.08 0.58
N VAL A 381 -16.74 2.38 0.72
CA VAL A 381 -16.37 3.27 -0.41
C VAL A 381 -15.02 2.82 -0.95
N GLU A 382 -15.00 2.49 -2.24
CA GLU A 382 -13.83 1.93 -2.92
C GLU A 382 -13.26 2.85 -4.00
N GLY A 383 -13.91 3.99 -4.24
CA GLY A 383 -13.38 5.00 -5.15
C GLY A 383 -14.33 6.16 -5.41
N MET A 384 -13.74 7.27 -5.83
CA MET A 384 -14.42 8.56 -5.97
C MET A 384 -13.93 9.30 -7.22
N ASP A 385 -14.84 10.08 -7.79
CA ASP A 385 -14.57 11.07 -8.85
C ASP A 385 -14.85 12.48 -8.32
N VAL A 386 -13.91 13.42 -8.47
CA VAL A 386 -14.11 14.82 -8.09
C VAL A 386 -14.78 15.57 -9.25
N LEU A 387 -16.04 15.96 -9.05
CA LEU A 387 -16.82 16.57 -10.12
C LEU A 387 -16.30 17.97 -10.47
N GLY A 388 -16.15 18.22 -11.77
CA GLY A 388 -15.62 19.50 -12.25
C GLY A 388 -14.11 19.65 -12.20
N LYS A 389 -13.40 18.62 -11.74
CA LYS A 389 -11.93 18.53 -11.70
C LYS A 389 -11.47 17.28 -12.43
N GLU A 390 -10.26 17.28 -12.94
CA GLU A 390 -9.62 16.09 -13.50
C GLU A 390 -8.95 15.30 -12.35
N ALA A 391 -9.77 14.76 -11.43
CA ALA A 391 -9.25 14.03 -10.27
C ALA A 391 -10.16 12.85 -9.91
N PHE A 392 -9.56 11.72 -9.60
CA PHE A 392 -10.23 10.52 -9.09
C PHE A 392 -9.32 9.70 -8.19
N SER A 393 -9.91 8.81 -7.42
CA SER A 393 -9.14 7.91 -6.56
C SER A 393 -9.83 6.57 -6.36
N VAL A 394 -9.02 5.56 -6.01
CA VAL A 394 -9.49 4.20 -5.69
C VAL A 394 -8.84 3.68 -4.42
N GLN A 395 -9.61 2.94 -3.61
CA GLN A 395 -9.14 2.33 -2.36
C GLN A 395 -8.34 1.07 -2.61
N PHE A 396 -8.70 0.31 -3.64
CA PHE A 396 -8.02 -0.91 -4.06
C PHE A 396 -6.76 -0.62 -4.88
N HIS A 397 -5.99 -1.67 -5.18
CA HIS A 397 -4.71 -1.62 -5.87
C HIS A 397 -4.84 -2.04 -7.34
N PRO A 398 -5.00 -1.09 -8.30
CA PRO A 398 -5.12 -1.41 -9.71
C PRO A 398 -3.83 -1.94 -10.34
N GLU A 399 -2.68 -1.68 -9.71
CA GLU A 399 -1.39 -2.24 -10.09
C GLU A 399 -1.29 -3.73 -9.79
N ALA A 400 -2.20 -4.27 -8.96
CA ALA A 400 -2.20 -5.64 -8.47
C ALA A 400 -0.90 -6.04 -7.72
N CYS A 401 -0.26 -7.13 -8.09
CA CYS A 401 0.96 -7.70 -7.51
C CYS A 401 0.89 -7.89 -5.97
N PRO A 402 0.41 -9.06 -5.54
CA PRO A 402 -0.26 -10.10 -6.34
C PRO A 402 -1.70 -9.72 -6.64
N GLY A 403 -2.29 -10.37 -7.63
CA GLY A 403 -3.73 -10.30 -7.81
C GLY A 403 -4.19 -10.18 -9.25
N PRO A 404 -5.52 -10.06 -9.43
CA PRO A 404 -6.15 -9.87 -10.72
C PRO A 404 -5.80 -8.49 -11.31
N HIS A 405 -5.83 -8.40 -12.64
CA HIS A 405 -5.53 -7.18 -13.39
C HIS A 405 -6.78 -6.47 -13.94
N ASP A 406 -7.96 -6.79 -13.43
CA ASP A 406 -9.25 -6.24 -13.89
C ASP A 406 -9.27 -4.71 -13.80
N ALA A 407 -8.61 -4.15 -12.79
CA ALA A 407 -8.54 -2.72 -12.54
C ALA A 407 -7.40 -1.98 -13.27
N ALA A 408 -6.50 -2.68 -13.97
CA ALA A 408 -5.37 -2.06 -14.68
C ALA A 408 -5.76 -0.92 -15.65
N PRO A 409 -6.95 -0.93 -16.31
CA PRO A 409 -7.39 0.17 -17.16
C PRO A 409 -7.51 1.55 -16.46
N LEU A 410 -7.46 1.61 -15.13
CA LEU A 410 -7.47 2.89 -14.41
C LEU A 410 -6.20 3.72 -14.65
N PHE A 411 -5.06 3.10 -14.93
CA PHE A 411 -3.85 3.82 -15.35
C PHE A 411 -4.04 4.43 -16.76
N ASP A 412 -4.75 3.76 -17.66
CA ASP A 412 -5.08 4.31 -18.98
C ASP A 412 -6.10 5.46 -18.86
N ARG A 413 -7.05 5.36 -17.92
CA ARG A 413 -7.94 6.48 -17.57
C ARG A 413 -7.14 7.69 -17.11
N PHE A 414 -6.15 7.52 -16.24
CA PHE A 414 -5.29 8.61 -15.77
C PHE A 414 -4.48 9.22 -16.91
N GLN A 415 -3.88 8.41 -17.79
CA GLN A 415 -3.18 8.87 -18.98
C GLN A 415 -4.10 9.72 -19.87
N ASN A 416 -5.29 9.23 -20.19
CA ASN A 416 -6.26 9.94 -20.99
C ASN A 416 -6.69 11.30 -20.39
N MET A 417 -6.74 11.40 -19.05
CA MET A 417 -7.01 12.67 -18.36
C MET A 417 -5.89 13.69 -18.60
N ILE A 418 -4.64 13.25 -18.47
CA ILE A 418 -3.46 14.09 -18.68
C ILE A 418 -3.40 14.58 -20.13
N GLU A 419 -3.55 13.69 -21.10
CA GLU A 419 -3.52 14.01 -22.53
C GLU A 419 -4.60 15.02 -22.89
N ARG A 420 -5.85 14.83 -22.45
CA ARG A 420 -6.94 15.81 -22.66
C ARG A 420 -6.63 17.19 -22.10
N LYS A 421 -5.96 17.24 -20.94
CA LYS A 421 -5.56 18.52 -20.33
C LYS A 421 -4.49 19.22 -21.17
N LEU A 422 -3.49 18.49 -21.65
CA LEU A 422 -2.41 19.01 -22.49
C LEU A 422 -2.91 19.49 -23.84
N ASP A 423 -3.88 18.79 -24.44
CA ASP A 423 -4.52 19.17 -25.70
C ASP A 423 -5.47 20.39 -25.58
N GLY A 424 -5.65 20.93 -24.36
CA GLY A 424 -6.56 22.05 -24.08
C GLY A 424 -8.04 21.69 -24.23
N LEU A 425 -8.39 20.40 -24.22
CA LEU A 425 -9.77 19.94 -24.25
C LEU A 425 -10.43 20.22 -22.90
N LEU A 426 -11.61 20.85 -22.94
CA LEU A 426 -12.37 21.18 -21.72
C LEU A 426 -12.79 19.89 -20.98
N PRO A 427 -12.78 19.91 -19.63
CA PRO A 427 -13.26 18.77 -18.84
C PRO A 427 -14.71 18.42 -19.20
N LEU A 428 -15.04 17.12 -19.11
CA LEU A 428 -16.37 16.55 -19.46
C LEU A 428 -17.54 17.17 -18.68
N SER A 429 -17.29 17.81 -17.55
CA SER A 429 -18.28 18.49 -16.70
C SER A 429 -19.03 19.65 -17.37
N LYS A 430 -18.64 20.12 -18.59
CA LYS A 430 -19.35 21.15 -19.35
C LYS A 430 -20.21 20.60 -20.47
N ARG A 431 -20.32 19.30 -20.66
CA ARG A 431 -21.40 18.76 -21.52
C ARG A 431 -22.67 18.75 -20.70
N GLY A 432 -23.45 19.83 -20.86
CA GLY A 432 -24.73 19.97 -20.22
C GLY A 432 -25.59 18.72 -20.43
N VAL A 433 -26.23 18.30 -19.35
CA VAL A 433 -27.41 17.47 -19.41
C VAL A 433 -28.43 18.30 -20.23
N ALA A 434 -28.66 17.92 -21.47
CA ALA A 434 -29.79 18.36 -22.26
C ALA A 434 -30.94 17.38 -22.02
#